data_0ba092a02ddf7ac6a10bc2e1de7075fe
#
_entry.id   0ba092a02ddf7ac6a10bc2e1de7075fe
#
_cell.length_a   1.000
_cell.length_b   1.000
_cell.length_c   1.000
_cell.angle_alpha   90.00
_cell.angle_beta   90.00
_cell.angle_gamma   90.00
#
_symmetry.space_group_name_H-M   'P 1'
#
loop_
_entity.id
_entity.type
_entity.pdbx_description
1 polymer ?
#
loop_
_entity_poly.entity_id
_entity_poly.type
_entity_poly.pdbx_seq_one_letter_code
_entity_poly.pdbx_strand_id
1 'polypeptide(L)'
;MNETQHPRRMLRSIGAVFGGLVVVVVLSHGTDTALRATGIFPPGDYPMSDPLFLLATAYRIVYAVGGSYVTARLAPHRPMKHALAGGVVGLVLSTLGAVATWNRPDLGPHWYPLALVATALPCAWAGGRLRAMQLGEPPR
;
A
#
# COMPACT_ATOMS: atom_id res chain seq x y z
N MET A 1 38.04 -2.17 -5.24
CA MET A 1 37.26 -1.02 -5.72
C MET A 1 35.79 -1.31 -5.56
N ASN A 2 35.00 -0.40 -5.01
CA ASN A 2 33.53 -0.38 -4.92
C ASN A 2 32.79 -1.23 -3.87
N GLU A 3 33.41 -1.80 -2.88
CA GLU A 3 32.70 -2.49 -1.79
C GLU A 3 31.88 -1.54 -0.91
N THR A 4 32.26 -0.29 -0.79
CA THR A 4 31.58 0.71 0.05
C THR A 4 30.29 1.29 -0.58
N GLN A 5 30.08 1.11 -1.89
CA GLN A 5 28.86 1.60 -2.57
C GLN A 5 27.68 0.61 -2.50
N HIS A 6 27.94 -0.67 -2.34
CA HIS A 6 26.92 -1.72 -2.26
C HIS A 6 25.99 -1.57 -1.06
N PRO A 7 26.48 -1.37 0.18
CA PRO A 7 25.60 -1.23 1.34
C PRO A 7 24.74 0.04 1.31
N ARG A 8 25.27 1.15 0.80
CA ARG A 8 24.51 2.42 0.67
C ARG A 8 23.35 2.32 -0.32
N ARG A 9 23.53 1.60 -1.43
CA ARG A 9 22.45 1.38 -2.42
C ARG A 9 21.37 0.48 -1.86
N MET A 10 21.75 -0.56 -1.12
CA MET A 10 20.81 -1.47 -0.48
C MET A 10 19.97 -0.76 0.59
N LEU A 11 20.59 0.04 1.44
CA LEU A 11 19.87 0.86 2.43
C LEU A 11 18.89 1.84 1.79
N ARG A 12 19.27 2.49 0.68
CA ARG A 12 18.35 3.37 -0.07
C ARG A 12 17.20 2.60 -0.70
N SER A 13 17.42 1.40 -1.19
CA SER A 13 16.37 0.53 -1.75
C SER A 13 15.37 0.11 -0.67
N ILE A 14 15.86 -0.33 0.48
CA ILE A 14 15.03 -0.68 1.65
C ILE A 14 14.27 0.55 2.14
N GLY A 15 14.96 1.69 2.26
CA GLY A 15 14.35 2.95 2.66
C GLY A 15 13.25 3.43 1.70
N ALA A 16 13.41 3.20 0.40
CA ALA A 16 12.40 3.53 -0.59
C ALA A 16 11.13 2.70 -0.42
N VAL A 17 11.26 1.38 -0.24
CA VAL A 17 10.11 0.49 0.01
C VAL A 17 9.45 0.84 1.34
N PHE A 18 10.23 1.01 2.39
CA PHE A 18 9.74 1.37 3.72
C PHE A 18 9.01 2.72 3.69
N GLY A 19 9.58 3.73 3.03
CA GLY A 19 8.96 5.06 2.88
C GLY A 19 7.60 5.01 2.19
N GLY A 20 7.46 4.23 1.13
CA GLY A 20 6.18 4.00 0.46
C GLY A 20 5.15 3.32 1.35
N LEU A 21 5.56 2.30 2.11
CA LEU A 21 4.68 1.62 3.07
C LEU A 21 4.23 2.56 4.20
N VAL A 22 5.13 3.37 4.75
CA VAL A 22 4.80 4.37 5.77
C VAL A 22 3.75 5.34 5.26
N VAL A 23 3.89 5.83 4.03
CA VAL A 23 2.88 6.71 3.40
C VAL A 23 1.51 6.05 3.37
N VAL A 24 1.42 4.80 2.92
CA VAL A 24 0.14 4.06 2.87
C VAL A 24 -0.48 3.92 4.26
N VAL A 25 0.32 3.51 5.24
CA VAL A 25 -0.15 3.29 6.62
C VAL A 25 -0.62 4.60 7.25
N VAL A 26 0.18 5.66 7.15
CA VAL A 26 -0.14 6.97 7.75
C VAL A 26 -1.39 7.55 7.13
N LEU A 27 -1.51 7.54 5.80
CA LEU A 27 -2.69 8.07 5.11
C LEU A 27 -3.94 7.23 5.41
N SER A 28 -3.84 5.91 5.40
CA SER A 28 -4.97 5.03 5.70
C SER A 28 -5.46 5.22 7.14
N HIS A 29 -4.54 5.18 8.09
CA HIS A 29 -4.88 5.33 9.51
C HIS A 29 -5.39 6.73 9.85
N GLY A 30 -4.78 7.76 9.26
CA GLY A 30 -5.22 9.15 9.40
C GLY A 30 -6.62 9.35 8.84
N THR A 31 -6.94 8.78 7.68
CA THR A 31 -8.27 8.83 7.09
C THR A 31 -9.30 8.07 7.93
N ASP A 32 -8.97 6.84 8.39
CA ASP A 32 -9.84 6.08 9.29
C ASP A 32 -10.17 6.89 10.56
N THR A 33 -9.16 7.54 11.15
CA THR A 33 -9.34 8.37 12.35
C THR A 33 -10.22 9.59 12.07
N ALA A 34 -9.99 10.27 10.96
CA ALA A 34 -10.80 11.43 10.56
C ALA A 34 -12.25 11.05 10.28
N LEU A 35 -12.50 9.93 9.59
CA LEU A 35 -13.85 9.44 9.30
C LEU A 35 -14.59 9.01 10.58
N ARG A 36 -13.88 8.47 11.58
CA ARG A 36 -14.47 8.20 12.91
C ARG A 36 -14.77 9.49 13.67
N ALA A 37 -13.87 10.46 13.66
CA ALA A 37 -14.05 11.74 14.33
C ALA A 37 -15.22 12.55 13.77
N THR A 38 -15.50 12.41 12.47
CA THR A 38 -16.66 13.07 11.81
C THR A 38 -17.96 12.28 11.89
N GLY A 39 -17.94 11.09 12.49
CA GLY A 39 -19.12 10.22 12.62
C GLY A 39 -19.54 9.49 11.34
N ILE A 40 -18.74 9.58 10.26
CA ILE A 40 -18.97 8.81 9.02
C ILE A 40 -18.72 7.33 9.28
N PHE A 41 -17.62 6.99 9.96
CA PHE A 41 -17.40 5.64 10.45
C PHE A 41 -17.97 5.50 11.86
N PRO A 42 -18.63 4.37 12.17
CA PRO A 42 -19.15 4.12 13.51
C PRO A 42 -18.00 4.00 14.51
N PRO A 43 -18.27 4.20 15.82
CA PRO A 43 -17.34 3.85 16.88
C PRO A 43 -16.91 2.40 16.80
N GLY A 44 -15.73 2.06 17.34
CA GLY A 44 -15.10 0.75 17.18
C GLY A 44 -15.93 -0.45 17.65
N ASP A 45 -16.92 -0.24 18.50
CA ASP A 45 -17.79 -1.28 19.05
C ASP A 45 -19.04 -1.57 18.18
N TYR A 46 -19.24 -0.82 17.10
CA TYR A 46 -20.38 -1.00 16.20
C TYR A 46 -19.96 -1.59 14.86
N PRO A 47 -20.75 -2.52 14.29
CA PRO A 47 -20.46 -3.11 13.00
C PRO A 47 -20.51 -2.04 11.90
N MET A 48 -19.51 -2.06 11.03
CA MET A 48 -19.44 -1.19 9.86
C MET A 48 -20.20 -1.81 8.70
N SER A 49 -20.96 -1.02 7.96
CA SER A 49 -21.74 -1.48 6.80
C SER A 49 -20.85 -1.69 5.56
N ASP A 50 -21.31 -2.52 4.61
CA ASP A 50 -20.61 -2.79 3.36
C ASP A 50 -20.25 -1.54 2.54
N PRO A 51 -21.13 -0.52 2.40
CA PRO A 51 -20.76 0.73 1.72
C PRO A 51 -19.57 1.45 2.37
N LEU A 52 -19.43 1.38 3.68
CA LEU A 52 -18.30 1.99 4.38
C LEU A 52 -17.01 1.18 4.18
N PHE A 53 -17.10 -0.15 4.09
CA PHE A 53 -15.97 -0.98 3.67
C PHE A 53 -15.56 -0.73 2.22
N LEU A 54 -16.51 -0.47 1.32
CA LEU A 54 -16.22 -0.04 -0.04
C LEU A 54 -15.48 1.30 -0.06
N LEU A 55 -15.92 2.27 0.72
CA LEU A 55 -15.23 3.55 0.87
C LEU A 55 -13.79 3.33 1.40
N ALA A 56 -13.63 2.50 2.43
CA ALA A 56 -12.32 2.15 2.98
C ALA A 56 -11.40 1.50 1.92
N THR A 57 -11.94 0.60 1.12
CA THR A 57 -11.21 -0.03 0.02
C THR A 57 -10.80 0.99 -1.03
N ALA A 58 -11.69 1.90 -1.40
CA ALA A 58 -11.45 2.90 -2.44
C ALA A 58 -10.27 3.83 -2.08
N TYR A 59 -10.25 4.45 -0.91
CA TYR A 59 -9.13 5.32 -0.55
C TYR A 59 -7.83 4.54 -0.28
N ARG A 60 -7.91 3.30 0.22
CA ARG A 60 -6.72 2.46 0.38
C ARG A 60 -6.08 2.06 -0.95
N ILE A 61 -6.88 1.82 -1.99
CA ILE A 61 -6.37 1.63 -3.35
C ILE A 61 -5.61 2.88 -3.83
N VAL A 62 -6.19 4.06 -3.66
CA VAL A 62 -5.54 5.33 -4.02
C VAL A 62 -4.22 5.50 -3.27
N TYR A 63 -4.21 5.24 -1.97
CA TYR A 63 -3.00 5.36 -1.15
C TYR A 63 -1.96 4.29 -1.49
N ALA A 64 -2.38 3.08 -1.84
CA ALA A 64 -1.48 2.03 -2.30
C ALA A 64 -0.77 2.41 -3.61
N VAL A 65 -1.48 3.00 -4.55
CA VAL A 65 -0.90 3.55 -5.78
C VAL A 65 0.07 4.70 -5.45
N GLY A 66 -0.34 5.63 -4.58
CA GLY A 66 0.49 6.76 -4.12
C GLY A 66 1.76 6.30 -3.40
N GLY A 67 1.64 5.35 -2.48
CA GLY A 67 2.79 4.78 -1.75
C GLY A 67 3.75 4.05 -2.68
N SER A 68 3.23 3.31 -3.66
CA SER A 68 4.05 2.65 -4.67
C SER A 68 4.75 3.65 -5.60
N TYR A 69 4.09 4.74 -5.93
CA TYR A 69 4.71 5.86 -6.63
C TYR A 69 5.85 6.49 -5.80
N VAL A 70 5.64 6.71 -4.50
CA VAL A 70 6.69 7.22 -3.59
C VAL A 70 7.86 6.25 -3.52
N THR A 71 7.60 4.94 -3.38
CA THR A 71 8.63 3.90 -3.45
C THR A 71 9.45 4.02 -4.74
N ALA A 72 8.78 4.11 -5.89
CA ALA A 72 9.44 4.24 -7.19
C ALA A 72 10.24 5.54 -7.31
N ARG A 73 9.75 6.64 -6.74
CA ARG A 73 10.43 7.95 -6.76
C ARG A 73 11.69 7.97 -5.89
N LEU A 74 11.65 7.32 -4.74
CA LEU A 74 12.78 7.23 -3.80
C LEU A 74 13.82 6.18 -4.23
N ALA A 75 13.44 5.27 -5.12
CA ALA A 75 14.31 4.21 -5.60
C ALA A 75 15.57 4.78 -6.27
N PRO A 76 16.78 4.27 -5.92
CA PRO A 76 18.03 4.75 -6.51
C PRO A 76 18.18 4.38 -7.99
N HIS A 77 17.49 3.34 -8.44
CA HIS A 77 17.48 2.84 -9.82
C HIS A 77 16.27 1.92 -10.03
N ARG A 78 15.91 1.64 -11.29
CA ARG A 78 14.82 0.71 -11.66
C ARG A 78 13.53 0.90 -10.83
N PRO A 79 12.86 2.04 -10.96
CA PRO A 79 11.72 2.43 -10.12
C PRO A 79 10.60 1.37 -10.09
N MET A 80 10.28 0.76 -11.24
CA MET A 80 9.27 -0.29 -11.34
C MET A 80 9.58 -1.50 -10.48
N LYS A 81 10.85 -1.95 -10.46
CA LYS A 81 11.24 -3.10 -9.63
C LYS A 81 11.05 -2.84 -8.13
N HIS A 82 11.35 -1.62 -7.68
CA HIS A 82 11.15 -1.23 -6.28
C HIS A 82 9.66 -1.09 -5.94
N ALA A 83 8.86 -0.52 -6.83
CA ALA A 83 7.40 -0.47 -6.66
C ALA A 83 6.81 -1.88 -6.53
N LEU A 84 7.18 -2.80 -7.42
CA LEU A 84 6.72 -4.19 -7.36
C LEU A 84 7.23 -4.93 -6.12
N ALA A 85 8.46 -4.70 -5.70
CA ALA A 85 8.98 -5.25 -4.43
C ALA A 85 8.16 -4.76 -3.24
N GLY A 86 7.83 -3.46 -3.19
CA GLY A 86 6.89 -2.89 -2.21
C GLY A 86 5.50 -3.52 -2.31
N GLY A 87 5.02 -3.78 -3.53
CA GLY A 87 3.76 -4.48 -3.79
C GLY A 87 3.75 -5.91 -3.26
N VAL A 88 4.85 -6.65 -3.40
CA VAL A 88 4.99 -7.99 -2.81
C VAL A 88 4.95 -7.93 -1.28
N VAL A 89 5.63 -6.97 -0.67
CA VAL A 89 5.55 -6.76 0.78
C VAL A 89 4.11 -6.43 1.19
N GLY A 90 3.44 -5.53 0.47
CA GLY A 90 2.03 -5.20 0.70
C GLY A 90 1.11 -6.41 0.54
N LEU A 91 1.35 -7.25 -0.47
CA LEU A 91 0.63 -8.51 -0.69
C LEU A 91 0.78 -9.46 0.50
N VAL A 92 2.00 -9.67 0.98
CA VAL A 92 2.26 -10.51 2.16
C VAL A 92 1.54 -9.96 3.39
N LEU A 93 1.68 -8.67 3.66
CA LEU A 93 1.03 -8.04 4.82
C LEU A 93 -0.50 -8.10 4.75
N SER A 94 -1.09 -7.84 3.58
CA SER A 94 -2.54 -7.94 3.41
C SER A 94 -3.04 -9.37 3.49
N THR A 95 -2.26 -10.35 3.01
CA THR A 95 -2.58 -11.77 3.17
C THR A 95 -2.53 -12.20 4.63
N LEU A 96 -1.51 -11.79 5.38
CA LEU A 96 -1.43 -12.04 6.81
C LEU A 96 -2.60 -11.40 7.57
N GLY A 97 -2.97 -10.17 7.19
CA GLY A 97 -4.15 -9.50 7.72
C GLY A 97 -5.45 -10.26 7.41
N ALA A 98 -5.61 -10.75 6.18
CA ALA A 98 -6.76 -11.54 5.77
C ALA A 98 -6.88 -12.84 6.58
N VAL A 99 -5.78 -13.55 6.75
CA VAL A 99 -5.74 -14.80 7.56
C VAL A 99 -6.05 -14.51 9.03
N ALA A 100 -5.45 -13.45 9.60
CA ALA A 100 -5.65 -13.07 11.00
C ALA A 100 -7.09 -12.66 11.31
N THR A 101 -7.80 -12.08 10.34
CA THR A 101 -9.18 -11.60 10.50
C THR A 101 -10.23 -12.58 10.01
N TRP A 102 -9.83 -13.72 9.41
CA TRP A 102 -10.75 -14.64 8.74
C TRP A 102 -11.88 -15.16 9.62
N ASN A 103 -11.57 -15.48 10.87
CA ASN A 103 -12.52 -15.98 11.87
C ASN A 103 -13.07 -14.87 12.79
N ARG A 104 -12.96 -13.61 12.38
CA ARG A 104 -13.37 -12.44 13.15
C ARG A 104 -14.42 -11.64 12.37
N PRO A 105 -15.69 -12.08 12.35
CA PRO A 105 -16.77 -11.39 11.63
C PRO A 105 -17.04 -9.96 12.16
N ASP A 106 -16.65 -9.71 13.40
CA ASP A 106 -16.67 -8.39 14.03
C ASP A 106 -15.74 -7.37 13.36
N LEU A 107 -14.70 -7.83 12.64
CA LEU A 107 -13.74 -6.98 11.95
C LEU A 107 -14.10 -6.67 10.49
N GLY A 108 -15.18 -7.25 9.98
CA GLY A 108 -15.72 -6.96 8.66
C GLY A 108 -15.96 -8.17 7.76
N PRO A 109 -16.52 -7.94 6.57
CA PRO A 109 -16.82 -9.01 5.61
C PRO A 109 -15.54 -9.56 4.98
N HIS A 110 -15.52 -10.85 4.65
CA HIS A 110 -14.37 -11.53 4.06
C HIS A 110 -13.91 -10.93 2.73
N TRP A 111 -14.82 -10.33 1.95
CA TRP A 111 -14.45 -9.72 0.67
C TRP A 111 -13.49 -8.53 0.84
N TYR A 112 -13.57 -7.82 1.96
CA TYR A 112 -12.74 -6.64 2.21
C TYR A 112 -11.23 -6.94 2.26
N PRO A 113 -10.74 -7.84 3.14
CA PRO A 113 -9.32 -8.18 3.12
C PRO A 113 -8.90 -8.86 1.81
N LEU A 114 -9.78 -9.63 1.16
CA LEU A 114 -9.49 -10.24 -0.14
C LEU A 114 -9.33 -9.17 -1.24
N ALA A 115 -10.13 -8.11 -1.21
CA ALA A 115 -9.97 -6.98 -2.14
C ALA A 115 -8.60 -6.30 -1.98
N LEU A 116 -8.13 -6.12 -0.74
CA LEU A 116 -6.80 -5.55 -0.47
C LEU A 116 -5.68 -6.47 -0.98
N VAL A 117 -5.80 -7.77 -0.80
CA VAL A 117 -4.87 -8.76 -1.35
C VAL A 117 -4.84 -8.69 -2.88
N ALA A 118 -6.00 -8.73 -3.52
CA ALA A 118 -6.13 -8.73 -4.97
C ALA A 118 -5.60 -7.46 -5.62
N THR A 119 -5.74 -6.31 -4.96
CA THR A 119 -5.33 -5.00 -5.49
C THR A 119 -3.87 -4.64 -5.18
N ALA A 120 -3.17 -5.36 -4.31
CA ALA A 120 -1.80 -5.04 -3.88
C ALA A 120 -0.83 -4.91 -5.06
N LEU A 121 -0.75 -5.91 -5.93
CA LEU A 121 0.16 -5.89 -7.08
C LEU A 121 -0.30 -4.94 -8.21
N PRO A 122 -1.58 -4.89 -8.61
CA PRO A 122 -2.07 -3.89 -9.56
C PRO A 122 -1.78 -2.45 -9.13
N CYS A 123 -1.98 -2.11 -7.86
CA CYS A 123 -1.66 -0.79 -7.31
C CYS A 123 -0.15 -0.49 -7.37
N ALA A 124 0.68 -1.49 -7.03
CA ALA A 124 2.13 -1.37 -7.11
C ALA A 124 2.61 -1.12 -8.54
N TRP A 125 2.05 -1.86 -9.49
CA TRP A 125 2.34 -1.65 -10.90
C TRP A 125 1.90 -0.26 -11.37
N ALA A 126 0.70 0.17 -11.03
CA ALA A 126 0.18 1.49 -11.40
C ALA A 126 1.06 2.63 -10.86
N GLY A 127 1.44 2.59 -9.58
CA GLY A 127 2.33 3.58 -8.97
C GLY A 127 3.72 3.60 -9.60
N GLY A 128 4.30 2.43 -9.84
CA GLY A 128 5.57 2.28 -10.55
C GLY A 128 5.51 2.80 -11.99
N ARG A 129 4.40 2.52 -12.69
CA ARG A 129 4.16 2.97 -14.04
C ARG A 129 4.06 4.49 -14.16
N LEU A 130 3.34 5.13 -13.23
CA LEU A 130 3.24 6.59 -13.17
C LEU A 130 4.64 7.22 -13.09
N ARG A 131 5.51 6.67 -12.26
CA ARG A 131 6.89 7.17 -12.15
C ARG A 131 7.71 6.92 -13.42
N ALA A 132 7.60 5.73 -14.01
CA ALA A 132 8.30 5.38 -15.25
C ALA A 132 7.91 6.31 -16.40
N MET A 133 6.62 6.63 -16.55
CA MET A 133 6.14 7.59 -17.54
C MET A 133 6.73 8.99 -17.36
N GLN A 134 6.88 9.45 -16.12
CA GLN A 134 7.52 10.74 -15.83
C GLN A 134 9.00 10.78 -16.23
N LEU A 135 9.65 9.63 -16.23
CA LEU A 135 11.06 9.50 -16.64
C LEU A 135 11.22 9.27 -18.15
N GLY A 136 10.12 9.20 -18.92
CA GLY A 136 10.14 8.92 -20.34
C GLY A 136 10.54 7.48 -20.69
N GLU A 137 10.43 6.55 -19.75
CA GLU A 137 10.73 5.14 -19.99
C GLU A 137 9.62 4.49 -20.83
N PRO A 138 9.97 3.76 -21.93
CA PRO A 138 8.97 3.06 -22.73
C PRO A 138 8.32 1.93 -21.92
N PRO A 139 7.07 1.55 -22.27
CA PRO A 139 6.40 0.41 -21.66
C PRO A 139 7.18 -0.89 -21.96
N ARG A 140 7.59 -1.58 -20.93
CA ARG A 140 8.17 -2.92 -21.00
C ARG A 140 7.19 -3.94 -20.46
#